data_e0abcc858c90e8fecf61f49cdddfcb3a
#
_entry.id   e0abcc858c90e8fecf61f49cdddfcb3a
#
_cell.length_a   1.000
_cell.length_b   1.000
_cell.length_c   1.000
_cell.angle_alpha   90.00
_cell.angle_beta   90.00
_cell.angle_gamma   90.00
#
_symmetry.space_group_name_H-M   'P 1'
#
loop_
_entity.id
_entity.type
_entity.pdbx_description
1 polymer ?
#
loop_
_entity_poly.entity_id
_entity_poly.type
_entity_poly.pdbx_seq_one_letter_code
_entity_poly.pdbx_strand_id
1 'polypeptide(L)'
;MIKHGEAPYLECSSRGDKRFSAFYARLKIYDNKSIEEIYQACKVFEDGSTGLTWRQAKGRKPVNVDEVRRLYSYLWDMYIIENPELLQVLLDASGMSDMFGQKGHQCQATELWRIRQNHLNPLNQILGD
;
A
#
# COMPACT_ATOMS: atom_id res chain seq x y z
N MET A 1 -1.97 -3.88 17.41
CA MET A 1 -1.69 -4.01 18.86
C MET A 1 -1.73 -2.64 19.52
N ILE A 2 -2.31 -2.55 20.67
CA ILE A 2 -2.43 -1.28 21.42
C ILE A 2 -1.60 -1.41 22.69
N LYS A 3 -0.68 -0.48 22.90
CA LYS A 3 0.04 -0.37 24.16
C LYS A 3 -0.76 0.47 25.13
N HIS A 4 -0.72 0.13 26.40
CA HIS A 4 -1.48 0.84 27.42
C HIS A 4 -1.09 2.32 27.45
N GLY A 5 -2.07 3.20 27.32
CA GLY A 5 -1.86 4.64 27.34
C GLY A 5 -1.26 5.24 26.08
N GLU A 6 -1.06 4.46 25.01
CA GLU A 6 -0.51 4.92 23.74
C GLU A 6 -1.51 4.74 22.61
N ALA A 7 -1.31 5.50 21.51
CA ALA A 7 -2.10 5.34 20.31
C ALA A 7 -1.83 3.97 19.66
N PRO A 8 -2.79 3.43 18.90
CA PRO A 8 -2.62 2.14 18.23
C PRO A 8 -1.42 2.10 17.31
N TYR A 9 -0.74 0.96 17.30
CA TYR A 9 0.32 0.68 16.35
C TYR A 9 -0.20 -0.31 15.32
N LEU A 10 -0.07 0.02 14.03
CA LEU A 10 -0.64 -0.80 12.95
C LEU A 10 0.42 -1.73 12.34
N GLU A 11 0.13 -3.01 12.37
CA GLU A 11 0.87 -3.98 11.54
C GLU A 11 0.08 -4.15 10.24
N CYS A 12 0.69 -3.74 9.12
CA CYS A 12 0.01 -3.66 7.82
C CYS A 12 0.20 -4.90 6.94
N SER A 13 0.90 -5.92 7.42
CA SER A 13 1.03 -7.17 6.69
C SER A 13 -0.26 -7.99 6.75
N SER A 14 -0.32 -9.08 5.97
CA SER A 14 -1.47 -9.98 5.98
C SER A 14 -1.72 -10.64 7.34
N ARG A 15 -0.75 -10.57 8.26
CA ARG A 15 -0.90 -11.08 9.63
C ARG A 15 -1.36 -10.02 10.62
N GLY A 16 -1.41 -8.77 10.19
CA GLY A 16 -1.86 -7.66 11.03
C GLY A 16 -3.29 -7.24 10.72
N ASP A 17 -3.49 -5.93 10.59
CA ASP A 17 -4.79 -5.36 10.24
C ASP A 17 -5.04 -5.52 8.75
N LYS A 18 -5.94 -6.42 8.40
CA LYS A 18 -6.22 -6.77 7.01
C LYS A 18 -6.77 -5.62 6.18
N ARG A 19 -7.40 -4.64 6.82
CA ARG A 19 -7.86 -3.43 6.11
C ARG A 19 -6.71 -2.68 5.48
N PHE A 20 -5.49 -2.83 6.00
CA PHE A 20 -4.29 -2.16 5.53
C PHE A 20 -3.28 -3.11 4.90
N SER A 21 -3.73 -4.28 4.48
CA SER A 21 -2.91 -5.24 3.74
C SER A 21 -3.30 -5.24 2.27
N ALA A 22 -2.32 -5.14 1.38
CA ALA A 22 -2.55 -5.14 -0.07
C ALA A 22 -3.24 -6.42 -0.55
N PHE A 23 -3.07 -7.54 0.17
CA PHE A 23 -3.72 -8.80 -0.19
C PHE A 23 -5.22 -8.78 0.07
N TYR A 24 -5.70 -7.96 0.97
CA TYR A 24 -7.10 -7.93 1.39
C TYR A 24 -7.81 -6.61 1.05
N ALA A 25 -7.07 -5.52 0.91
CA ALA A 25 -7.62 -4.22 0.54
C ALA A 25 -8.08 -4.26 -0.91
N ARG A 26 -9.36 -4.00 -1.15
CA ARG A 26 -9.97 -4.12 -2.48
C ARG A 26 -10.48 -2.77 -2.95
N LEU A 27 -10.41 -2.56 -4.26
CA LEU A 27 -10.85 -1.32 -4.91
C LEU A 27 -12.10 -1.59 -5.73
N LYS A 28 -13.19 -0.93 -5.38
CA LYS A 28 -14.47 -1.06 -6.08
C LYS A 28 -14.37 -0.57 -7.53
N ILE A 29 -13.60 0.50 -7.74
CA ILE A 29 -13.41 1.08 -9.07
C ILE A 29 -12.71 0.12 -10.04
N TYR A 30 -12.00 -0.88 -9.51
CA TYR A 30 -11.28 -1.89 -10.30
C TYR A 30 -11.89 -3.28 -10.07
N ASP A 31 -13.20 -3.38 -10.16
CA ASP A 31 -13.93 -4.66 -10.07
C ASP A 31 -13.68 -5.41 -8.76
N ASN A 32 -13.45 -4.67 -7.69
CA ASN A 32 -13.24 -5.23 -6.36
C ASN A 32 -12.01 -6.13 -6.27
N LYS A 33 -11.01 -5.88 -7.11
CA LYS A 33 -9.73 -6.58 -7.04
C LYS A 33 -8.88 -6.03 -5.91
N SER A 34 -8.03 -6.87 -5.34
CA SER A 34 -7.12 -6.42 -4.30
C SER A 34 -6.00 -5.55 -4.88
N ILE A 35 -5.43 -4.69 -4.06
CA ILE A 35 -4.29 -3.87 -4.46
C ILE A 35 -3.15 -4.76 -4.96
N GLU A 36 -2.90 -5.88 -4.28
CA GLU A 36 -1.84 -6.81 -4.68
C GLU A 36 -2.10 -7.38 -6.08
N GLU A 37 -3.34 -7.80 -6.37
CA GLU A 37 -3.69 -8.34 -7.68
C GLU A 37 -3.42 -7.32 -8.80
N ILE A 38 -3.87 -6.08 -8.59
CA ILE A 38 -3.70 -5.01 -9.59
C ILE A 38 -2.22 -4.69 -9.77
N TYR A 39 -1.50 -4.54 -8.67
CA TYR A 39 -0.09 -4.22 -8.67
C TYR A 39 0.73 -5.26 -9.43
N GLN A 40 0.53 -6.55 -9.14
CA GLN A 40 1.26 -7.62 -9.81
C GLN A 40 0.91 -7.72 -11.28
N ALA A 41 -0.37 -7.55 -11.63
CA ALA A 41 -0.82 -7.65 -13.02
C ALA A 41 -0.24 -6.55 -13.91
N CYS A 42 0.16 -5.41 -13.34
CA CYS A 42 0.70 -4.29 -14.11
C CYS A 42 2.21 -4.37 -14.34
N LYS A 43 2.89 -5.34 -13.74
CA LYS A 43 4.32 -5.54 -13.98
C LYS A 43 4.55 -6.10 -15.37
N VAL A 44 5.56 -5.58 -16.06
CA VAL A 44 6.00 -6.06 -17.37
C VAL A 44 7.41 -6.61 -17.23
N PHE A 45 7.67 -7.77 -17.80
CA PHE A 45 8.95 -8.46 -17.69
C PHE A 45 9.70 -8.48 -19.04
N GLU A 46 10.99 -8.82 -19.00
CA GLU A 46 11.85 -8.81 -20.18
C GLU A 46 11.31 -9.60 -21.37
N ASP A 47 10.65 -10.71 -21.09
CA ASP A 47 10.06 -11.55 -22.14
C ASP A 47 8.72 -11.03 -22.65
N GLY A 48 8.30 -9.85 -22.19
CA GLY A 48 7.03 -9.27 -22.57
C GLY A 48 5.84 -9.77 -21.77
N SER A 49 6.03 -10.70 -20.84
CA SER A 49 4.92 -11.19 -20.03
C SER A 49 4.41 -10.09 -19.11
N THR A 50 3.09 -10.08 -18.91
CA THR A 50 2.37 -9.15 -18.05
C THR A 50 1.10 -9.85 -17.56
N GLY A 51 0.39 -9.23 -16.61
CA GLY A 51 -0.84 -9.81 -16.08
C GLY A 51 -0.61 -11.02 -15.19
N LEU A 52 0.59 -11.20 -14.67
CA LEU A 52 0.93 -12.37 -13.84
C LEU A 52 0.40 -12.20 -12.41
N THR A 53 0.11 -13.34 -11.77
CA THR A 53 -0.16 -13.35 -10.34
C THR A 53 1.14 -13.16 -9.57
N TRP A 54 1.03 -12.85 -8.27
CA TRP A 54 2.23 -12.69 -7.44
C TRP A 54 3.08 -13.96 -7.39
N ARG A 55 2.46 -15.13 -7.47
CA ARG A 55 3.18 -16.41 -7.48
C ARG A 55 3.99 -16.58 -8.76
N GLN A 56 3.39 -16.21 -9.90
CA GLN A 56 4.05 -16.29 -11.19
C GLN A 56 5.17 -15.27 -11.32
N ALA A 57 5.02 -14.11 -10.70
CA ALA A 57 6.00 -13.03 -10.75
C ALA A 57 7.10 -13.17 -9.70
N LYS A 58 6.95 -14.08 -8.75
CA LYS A 58 7.88 -14.22 -7.63
C LYS A 58 9.31 -14.46 -8.11
N GLY A 59 10.25 -13.68 -7.57
CA GLY A 59 11.66 -13.79 -7.95
C GLY A 59 12.02 -13.12 -9.26
N ARG A 60 11.05 -12.54 -9.97
CA ARG A 60 11.30 -11.84 -11.23
C ARG A 60 11.26 -10.33 -11.01
N LYS A 61 12.11 -9.60 -11.70
CA LYS A 61 12.17 -8.16 -11.63
C LYS A 61 11.53 -7.53 -12.86
N PRO A 62 10.51 -6.68 -12.71
CA PRO A 62 9.88 -6.05 -13.86
C PRO A 62 10.79 -4.99 -14.49
N VAL A 63 10.59 -4.72 -15.79
CA VAL A 63 11.30 -3.66 -16.49
C VAL A 63 10.68 -2.28 -16.24
N ASN A 64 9.43 -2.23 -15.77
CA ASN A 64 8.70 -0.98 -15.52
C ASN A 64 8.57 -0.65 -14.02
N VAL A 65 9.67 -0.80 -13.27
CA VAL A 65 9.69 -0.64 -11.80
C VAL A 65 9.10 0.70 -11.35
N ASP A 66 9.51 1.80 -11.98
CA ASP A 66 9.06 3.14 -11.55
C ASP A 66 7.57 3.34 -11.81
N GLU A 67 7.06 2.81 -12.89
CA GLU A 67 5.63 2.90 -13.22
C GLU A 67 4.79 2.15 -12.19
N VAL A 68 5.20 0.91 -11.85
CA VAL A 68 4.43 0.13 -10.88
C VAL A 68 4.53 0.69 -9.46
N ARG A 69 5.63 1.37 -9.13
CA ARG A 69 5.74 2.07 -7.84
C ARG A 69 4.72 3.20 -7.74
N ARG A 70 4.63 4.01 -8.79
CA ARG A 70 3.65 5.11 -8.82
C ARG A 70 2.23 4.55 -8.78
N LEU A 71 1.99 3.45 -9.50
CA LEU A 71 0.70 2.79 -9.45
C LEU A 71 0.35 2.32 -8.04
N TYR A 72 1.30 1.70 -7.35
CA TYR A 72 1.08 1.20 -6.00
C TYR A 72 0.67 2.33 -5.05
N SER A 73 1.35 3.47 -5.11
CA SER A 73 1.00 4.64 -4.32
C SER A 73 -0.38 5.15 -4.66
N TYR A 74 -0.71 5.22 -5.96
CA TYR A 74 -2.02 5.63 -6.44
C TYR A 74 -3.13 4.70 -5.94
N LEU A 75 -2.90 3.38 -5.97
CA LEU A 75 -3.90 2.42 -5.52
C LEU A 75 -4.23 2.59 -4.04
N TRP A 76 -3.22 2.85 -3.21
CA TRP A 76 -3.46 3.13 -1.80
C TRP A 76 -4.22 4.45 -1.59
N ASP A 77 -3.88 5.49 -2.36
CA ASP A 77 -4.63 6.75 -2.32
C ASP A 77 -6.11 6.51 -2.65
N MET A 78 -6.37 5.77 -3.71
CA MET A 78 -7.75 5.46 -4.12
C MET A 78 -8.49 4.63 -3.08
N TYR A 79 -7.80 3.69 -2.46
CA TYR A 79 -8.40 2.85 -1.41
C TYR A 79 -8.87 3.69 -0.23
N ILE A 80 -8.07 4.65 0.21
CA ILE A 80 -8.46 5.54 1.31
C ILE A 80 -9.60 6.47 0.88
N ILE A 81 -9.60 6.93 -0.37
CA ILE A 81 -10.70 7.74 -0.92
C ILE A 81 -12.00 6.94 -0.90
N GLU A 82 -11.95 5.66 -1.27
CA GLU A 82 -13.13 4.79 -1.24
C GLU A 82 -13.58 4.43 0.18
N ASN A 83 -12.68 4.51 1.16
CA ASN A 83 -12.93 4.12 2.54
C ASN A 83 -12.48 5.23 3.50
N PRO A 84 -13.14 6.39 3.46
CA PRO A 84 -12.67 7.56 4.21
C PRO A 84 -12.63 7.34 5.74
N GLU A 85 -13.42 6.40 6.27
CA GLU A 85 -13.40 6.07 7.69
C GLU A 85 -12.05 5.49 8.12
N LEU A 86 -11.30 4.90 7.19
CA LEU A 86 -9.98 4.34 7.50
C LEU A 86 -8.92 5.43 7.67
N LEU A 87 -9.15 6.61 7.12
CA LEU A 87 -8.22 7.72 7.31
C LEU A 87 -8.06 8.07 8.78
N GLN A 88 -9.16 8.06 9.54
CA GLN A 88 -9.08 8.35 10.97
C GLN A 88 -8.24 7.31 11.71
N VAL A 89 -8.33 6.05 11.31
CA VAL A 89 -7.49 4.99 11.88
C VAL A 89 -6.01 5.29 11.64
N LEU A 90 -5.67 5.75 10.43
CA LEU A 90 -4.29 6.12 10.10
C LEU A 90 -3.82 7.31 10.92
N LEU A 91 -4.68 8.32 11.08
CA LEU A 91 -4.33 9.54 11.83
C LEU A 91 -4.09 9.22 13.31
N ASP A 92 -4.82 8.27 13.86
CA ASP A 92 -4.71 7.88 15.26
C ASP A 92 -3.52 6.94 15.54
N ALA A 93 -2.90 6.38 14.51
CA ALA A 93 -1.82 5.43 14.67
C ALA A 93 -0.54 6.10 15.18
N SER A 94 0.14 5.45 16.11
CA SER A 94 1.44 5.91 16.63
C SER A 94 2.61 5.47 15.76
N GLY A 95 2.42 4.44 14.96
CA GLY A 95 3.41 3.91 14.04
C GLY A 95 2.83 2.80 13.19
N MET A 96 3.54 2.43 12.15
CA MET A 96 3.13 1.40 11.21
C MET A 96 4.30 0.52 10.85
N SER A 97 4.03 -0.75 10.61
CA SER A 97 5.06 -1.70 10.17
C SER A 97 4.45 -2.71 9.19
N ASP A 98 5.34 -3.38 8.47
CA ASP A 98 4.99 -4.49 7.61
C ASP A 98 6.10 -5.52 7.71
N MET A 99 5.84 -6.62 8.42
CA MET A 99 6.86 -7.63 8.68
C MET A 99 7.40 -8.29 7.41
N PHE A 100 6.66 -8.20 6.30
CA PHE A 100 7.06 -8.75 5.01
C PHE A 100 7.58 -7.69 4.03
N GLY A 101 7.48 -6.41 4.34
CA GLY A 101 7.80 -5.30 3.44
C GLY A 101 9.17 -4.69 3.64
N GLN A 102 10.14 -5.47 4.06
CA GLN A 102 11.50 -4.98 4.33
C GLN A 102 12.40 -5.21 3.12
N LYS A 103 13.62 -4.71 3.18
CA LYS A 103 14.68 -4.92 2.16
C LYS A 103 14.46 -4.16 0.87
N GLY A 104 13.95 -2.93 0.95
CA GLY A 104 13.84 -2.04 -0.20
C GLY A 104 12.71 -2.32 -1.16
N HIS A 105 11.80 -3.21 -0.81
CA HIS A 105 10.63 -3.49 -1.62
C HIS A 105 9.50 -2.51 -1.31
N GLN A 106 8.59 -2.35 -2.27
CA GLN A 106 7.38 -1.56 -2.06
C GLN A 106 6.59 -2.15 -0.90
N CYS A 107 6.16 -1.29 0.01
CA CYS A 107 5.59 -1.73 1.28
C CYS A 107 4.35 -0.90 1.59
N GLN A 108 3.26 -1.57 1.96
CA GLN A 108 2.02 -0.88 2.26
C GLN A 108 2.16 0.05 3.48
N ALA A 109 2.94 -0.33 4.47
CA ALA A 109 3.14 0.53 5.64
C ALA A 109 3.76 1.88 5.25
N THR A 110 4.71 1.88 4.32
CA THR A 110 5.34 3.09 3.81
C THR A 110 4.30 3.99 3.13
N GLU A 111 3.45 3.43 2.30
CA GLU A 111 2.43 4.19 1.58
C GLU A 111 1.38 4.75 2.52
N LEU A 112 0.93 3.96 3.48
CA LEU A 112 -0.08 4.40 4.44
C LEU A 112 0.47 5.48 5.36
N TRP A 113 1.74 5.37 5.77
CA TRP A 113 2.40 6.41 6.56
C TRP A 113 2.52 7.71 5.75
N ARG A 114 2.85 7.62 4.47
CA ARG A 114 2.88 8.78 3.57
C ARG A 114 1.53 9.49 3.54
N ILE A 115 0.44 8.75 3.38
CA ILE A 115 -0.92 9.31 3.34
C ILE A 115 -1.22 10.03 4.66
N ARG A 116 -0.89 9.41 5.78
CA ARG A 116 -1.09 10.00 7.11
C ARG A 116 -0.33 11.31 7.25
N GLN A 117 0.97 11.30 6.89
CA GLN A 117 1.81 12.48 7.04
C GLN A 117 1.35 13.62 6.14
N ASN A 118 0.89 13.32 4.93
CA ASN A 118 0.36 14.33 4.02
C ASN A 118 -0.90 15.00 4.58
N HIS A 119 -1.75 14.25 5.26
CA HIS A 119 -2.93 14.81 5.91
C HIS A 119 -2.60 15.66 7.13
N LEU A 120 -1.58 15.25 7.90
CA LEU A 120 -1.16 16.01 9.08
C LEU A 120 -0.36 17.26 8.70
N ASN A 121 0.25 17.27 7.51
CA ASN A 121 1.07 18.37 7.05
C ASN A 121 0.75 18.71 5.59
N PRO A 122 -0.34 19.49 5.34
CA PRO A 122 -0.77 19.80 3.97
C PRO A 122 0.28 20.51 3.12
N LEU A 123 1.23 21.20 3.72
CA LEU A 123 2.31 21.85 2.96
C LEU A 123 3.14 20.85 2.18
N ASN A 124 3.29 19.63 2.68
CA ASN A 124 4.03 18.59 1.97
C ASN A 124 3.35 18.23 0.65
N GLN A 125 2.03 18.29 0.59
CA GLN A 125 1.29 18.03 -0.65
C GLN A 125 1.49 19.14 -1.67
N ILE A 126 1.61 20.37 -1.21
CA ILE A 126 1.73 21.55 -2.08
C ILE A 126 3.18 21.75 -2.54
N LEU A 127 4.14 21.60 -1.64
CA LEU A 127 5.53 21.98 -1.87
C LEU A 127 6.46 20.78 -2.04
N GLY A 128 6.12 19.65 -1.48
CA GLY A 128 7.01 18.51 -1.35
C GLY A 128 6.91 17.47 -2.46
N ASP A 129 5.94 17.60 -3.28
CA ASP A 129 5.73 16.64 -4.37
C ASP A 129 6.09 17.21 -5.71
#